data_61fc3bf7c2344500a5c37e18889c1274
#
_entry.id   61fc3bf7c2344500a5c37e18889c1274
#
_cell.length_a   1.000
_cell.length_b   1.000
_cell.length_c   1.000
_cell.angle_alpha   90.00
_cell.angle_beta   90.00
_cell.angle_gamma   90.00
#
_symmetry.space_group_name_H-M   'P 1'
#
loop_
_entity.id
_entity.type
_entity.pdbx_description
1 polymer ?
#
loop_
_entity_poly.entity_id
_entity_poly.type
_entity_poly.pdbx_seq_one_letter_code
_entity_poly.pdbx_strand_id
1 'polypeptide(L)'
;MPVVEVTGSSPYAIHIGSQVTFQLVSHVRDSGARKAAMVYQPPLRDVARELSDELDSLGIEVRLCEVPDAEEAKTLAVAGRLWDELGQAGFARQDLVVGIGGGAVTDLAGFVAAAWMRGIKVVQVPTTLLAMVDAAVGGKTGINTAVGKNLVGAFHEPDAVFIDLERLATLPPGELVAGSAELIKTGFIADPRILELYQQRPERHWEELVHRSVAVKAAVVSEDLKEAGLRETLNYGHTLGHAIERRENYRWRHGNAVAVGMMFVAHLAYNRGLIDASLLQLHYDVLKGIGLPTSYEASAFDELYEAMTHDKKNRDGRIRFVALDGLGSCTRIEDANEDELRAAYAAISQ
;
A
#
# COMPACT_ATOMS: atom_id res chain seq x y z
N MET A 1 15.59 14.24 9.85
CA MET A 1 14.37 13.57 9.36
C MET A 1 14.48 13.51 7.84
N PRO A 2 14.55 12.31 7.24
CA PRO A 2 14.57 12.15 5.81
C PRO A 2 13.29 12.69 5.17
N VAL A 3 13.44 13.24 3.97
CA VAL A 3 12.32 13.67 3.11
C VAL A 3 12.51 13.04 1.75
N VAL A 4 11.46 12.45 1.20
CA VAL A 4 11.44 11.91 -0.15
C VAL A 4 10.47 12.73 -0.99
N GLU A 5 10.95 13.23 -2.12
CA GLU A 5 10.14 14.01 -3.04
C GLU A 5 9.52 13.10 -4.11
N VAL A 6 8.21 13.24 -4.30
CA VAL A 6 7.51 12.68 -5.47
C VAL A 6 7.35 13.82 -6.48
N THR A 7 7.91 13.62 -7.66
CA THR A 7 7.81 14.56 -8.77
C THR A 7 6.71 14.13 -9.74
N GLY A 8 6.20 15.00 -10.56
CA GLY A 8 5.14 14.68 -11.51
C GLY A 8 4.14 15.81 -11.69
N SER A 9 2.87 15.48 -11.93
CA SER A 9 1.82 16.49 -12.19
C SER A 9 1.43 17.29 -10.95
N SER A 10 1.51 16.68 -9.78
CA SER A 10 1.21 17.31 -8.49
C SER A 10 2.33 16.92 -7.50
N PRO A 11 3.50 17.59 -7.53
CA PRO A 11 4.63 17.24 -6.68
C PRO A 11 4.29 17.37 -5.19
N TYR A 12 4.79 16.45 -4.37
CA TYR A 12 4.61 16.46 -2.92
C TYR A 12 5.78 15.83 -2.18
N ALA A 13 5.88 16.14 -0.89
CA ALA A 13 6.92 15.64 0.00
C ALA A 13 6.39 14.54 0.94
N ILE A 14 7.24 13.55 1.19
CA ILE A 14 7.01 12.48 2.18
C ILE A 14 8.02 12.65 3.30
N HIS A 15 7.54 13.02 4.47
CA HIS A 15 8.35 13.24 5.67
C HIS A 15 8.39 11.94 6.49
N ILE A 16 9.59 11.46 6.82
CA ILE A 16 9.79 10.17 7.52
C ILE A 16 10.58 10.41 8.81
N GLY A 17 10.07 9.97 9.95
CA GLY A 17 10.82 10.11 11.20
C GLY A 17 9.96 9.79 12.42
N SER A 18 10.48 10.17 13.60
CA SER A 18 9.72 10.16 14.84
C SER A 18 9.18 11.55 15.13
N GLN A 19 7.99 11.63 15.75
CA GLN A 19 7.38 12.90 16.17
C GLN A 19 7.18 13.91 15.02
N VAL A 20 6.59 13.46 13.92
CA VAL A 20 6.31 14.28 12.73
C VAL A 20 5.15 15.28 12.92
N THR A 21 4.51 15.30 14.10
CA THR A 21 3.33 16.13 14.40
C THR A 21 3.59 17.60 14.14
N PHE A 22 4.74 18.14 14.59
CA PHE A 22 5.07 19.55 14.38
C PHE A 22 5.12 19.92 12.89
N GLN A 23 5.74 19.08 12.06
CA GLN A 23 5.84 19.31 10.61
C GLN A 23 4.47 19.24 9.95
N LEU A 24 3.63 18.28 10.36
CA LEU A 24 2.26 18.14 9.87
C LEU A 24 1.42 19.38 10.23
N VAL A 25 1.43 19.81 11.48
CA VAL A 25 0.70 20.99 11.93
C VAL A 25 1.17 22.26 11.20
N SER A 26 2.49 22.41 11.03
CA SER A 26 3.05 23.52 10.24
C SER A 26 2.60 23.46 8.77
N HIS A 27 2.61 22.28 8.15
CA HIS A 27 2.16 22.09 6.77
C HIS A 27 0.68 22.48 6.60
N VAL A 28 -0.19 21.99 7.51
CA VAL A 28 -1.63 22.31 7.47
C VAL A 28 -1.87 23.81 7.65
N ARG A 29 -1.19 24.46 8.60
CA ARG A 29 -1.26 25.93 8.79
C ARG A 29 -0.84 26.67 7.53
N ASP A 30 0.28 26.29 6.94
CA ASP A 30 0.89 26.97 5.79
C ASP A 30 0.16 26.68 4.47
N SER A 31 -0.70 25.63 4.44
CA SER A 31 -1.56 25.30 3.30
C SER A 31 -2.61 26.36 2.97
N GLY A 32 -2.92 27.25 3.92
CA GLY A 32 -3.98 28.25 3.84
C GLY A 32 -5.39 27.69 4.09
N ALA A 33 -5.53 26.44 4.51
CA ALA A 33 -6.80 25.87 4.91
C ALA A 33 -7.36 26.54 6.16
N ARG A 34 -8.67 26.71 6.19
CA ARG A 34 -9.39 27.20 7.37
C ARG A 34 -10.03 26.06 8.15
N LYS A 35 -10.28 24.95 7.45
CA LYS A 35 -10.88 23.76 8.02
C LYS A 35 -10.10 22.51 7.62
N ALA A 36 -10.01 21.54 8.53
CA ALA A 36 -9.42 20.23 8.30
C ALA A 36 -10.40 19.13 8.73
N ALA A 37 -10.72 18.20 7.83
CA ALA A 37 -11.50 17.01 8.17
C ALA A 37 -10.55 15.86 8.48
N MET A 38 -10.49 15.40 9.73
CA MET A 38 -9.67 14.28 10.13
C MET A 38 -10.45 12.98 10.03
N VAL A 39 -10.11 12.14 9.06
CA VAL A 39 -10.69 10.80 8.87
C VAL A 39 -9.80 9.78 9.58
N TYR A 40 -10.35 9.09 10.58
CA TYR A 40 -9.59 8.15 11.41
C TYR A 40 -10.45 6.99 11.91
N GLN A 41 -9.80 5.89 12.32
CA GLN A 41 -10.43 4.71 12.90
C GLN A 41 -10.39 4.73 14.45
N PRO A 42 -11.29 4.00 15.15
CA PRO A 42 -11.41 4.04 16.61
C PRO A 42 -10.08 3.91 17.40
N PRO A 43 -9.11 3.05 17.01
CA PRO A 43 -7.83 2.95 17.73
C PRO A 43 -6.98 4.22 17.70
N LEU A 44 -7.26 5.14 16.78
CA LEU A 44 -6.48 6.37 16.56
C LEU A 44 -7.20 7.64 17.08
N ARG A 45 -8.29 7.46 17.84
CA ARG A 45 -9.11 8.57 18.35
C ARG A 45 -8.31 9.58 19.18
N ASP A 46 -7.43 9.11 20.03
CA ASP A 46 -6.64 10.01 20.90
C ASP A 46 -5.61 10.78 20.06
N VAL A 47 -4.98 10.12 19.10
CA VAL A 47 -4.05 10.78 18.14
C VAL A 47 -4.77 11.86 17.33
N ALA A 48 -5.99 11.57 16.85
CA ALA A 48 -6.77 12.52 16.08
C ALA A 48 -7.22 13.72 16.94
N ARG A 49 -7.54 13.50 18.23
CA ARG A 49 -7.89 14.57 19.17
C ARG A 49 -6.71 15.45 19.49
N GLU A 50 -5.55 14.89 19.85
CA GLU A 50 -4.32 15.65 20.11
C GLU A 50 -3.98 16.55 18.93
N LEU A 51 -4.03 16.02 17.72
CA LEU A 51 -3.76 16.79 16.51
C LEU A 51 -4.84 17.85 16.24
N SER A 52 -6.11 17.56 16.55
CA SER A 52 -7.22 18.52 16.48
C SER A 52 -6.99 19.70 17.39
N ASP A 53 -6.63 19.44 18.66
CA ASP A 53 -6.40 20.49 19.65
C ASP A 53 -5.23 21.41 19.23
N GLU A 54 -4.17 20.85 18.64
CA GLU A 54 -3.06 21.66 18.12
C GLU A 54 -3.49 22.55 16.94
N LEU A 55 -4.25 22.04 15.98
CA LEU A 55 -4.73 22.81 14.83
C LEU A 55 -5.77 23.87 15.25
N ASP A 56 -6.68 23.54 16.15
CA ASP A 56 -7.67 24.48 16.70
C ASP A 56 -6.98 25.65 17.41
N SER A 57 -5.87 25.41 18.13
CA SER A 57 -5.06 26.44 18.76
C SER A 57 -4.46 27.45 17.78
N LEU A 58 -4.31 27.04 16.50
CA LEU A 58 -3.84 27.88 15.40
C LEU A 58 -4.98 28.53 14.59
N GLY A 59 -6.23 28.33 15.02
CA GLY A 59 -7.41 28.91 14.38
C GLY A 59 -7.91 28.12 13.15
N ILE A 60 -7.50 26.85 13.01
CA ILE A 60 -8.00 25.95 11.98
C ILE A 60 -9.12 25.12 12.58
N GLU A 61 -10.35 25.27 12.09
CA GLU A 61 -11.52 24.51 12.54
C GLU A 61 -11.37 23.04 12.15
N VAL A 62 -11.40 22.13 13.14
CA VAL A 62 -11.23 20.70 12.87
C VAL A 62 -12.57 19.96 12.97
N ARG A 63 -12.87 19.15 11.94
CA ARG A 63 -13.97 18.19 11.95
C ARG A 63 -13.40 16.78 12.16
N LEU A 64 -13.67 16.17 13.31
CA LEU A 64 -13.33 14.78 13.59
C LEU A 64 -14.33 13.84 12.94
N CYS A 65 -13.87 12.99 12.04
CA CYS A 65 -14.66 12.06 11.22
C CYS A 65 -14.23 10.62 11.50
N GLU A 66 -14.80 10.02 12.56
CA GLU A 66 -14.52 8.62 12.86
C GLU A 66 -15.22 7.70 11.86
N VAL A 67 -14.48 6.71 11.33
CA VAL A 67 -14.97 5.71 10.38
C VAL A 67 -14.86 4.29 10.95
N PRO A 68 -15.59 3.29 10.41
CA PRO A 68 -15.45 1.89 10.82
C PRO A 68 -14.01 1.40 10.74
N ASP A 69 -13.68 0.35 11.49
CA ASP A 69 -12.32 -0.19 11.49
C ASP A 69 -11.99 -0.98 10.21
N ALA A 70 -10.72 -1.06 9.87
CA ALA A 70 -10.16 -1.78 8.73
C ALA A 70 -10.92 -1.53 7.40
N GLU A 71 -11.14 -2.56 6.60
CA GLU A 71 -11.77 -2.49 5.28
C GLU A 71 -13.27 -2.12 5.33
N GLU A 72 -13.93 -2.22 6.48
CA GLU A 72 -15.34 -1.81 6.64
C GLU A 72 -15.53 -0.31 6.38
N ALA A 73 -14.47 0.49 6.54
CA ALA A 73 -14.49 1.91 6.21
C ALA A 73 -14.63 2.17 4.70
N LYS A 74 -14.13 1.29 3.83
CA LYS A 74 -14.00 1.53 2.38
C LYS A 74 -15.30 1.26 1.63
N THR A 75 -16.37 1.92 1.99
CA THR A 75 -17.69 1.75 1.35
C THR A 75 -18.25 3.07 0.81
N LEU A 76 -19.13 2.99 -0.19
CA LEU A 76 -19.85 4.14 -0.71
C LEU A 76 -20.71 4.83 0.37
N ALA A 77 -21.27 4.04 1.30
CA ALA A 77 -22.09 4.59 2.38
C ALA A 77 -21.24 5.46 3.34
N VAL A 78 -20.03 5.01 3.70
CA VAL A 78 -19.11 5.79 4.53
C VAL A 78 -18.61 7.02 3.79
N ALA A 79 -18.22 6.90 2.52
CA ALA A 79 -17.81 8.05 1.71
C ALA A 79 -18.94 9.09 1.57
N GLY A 80 -20.18 8.63 1.32
CA GLY A 80 -21.37 9.50 1.24
C GLY A 80 -21.63 10.27 2.54
N ARG A 81 -21.55 9.57 3.70
CA ARG A 81 -21.65 10.21 5.02
C ARG A 81 -20.57 11.28 5.23
N LEU A 82 -19.32 11.00 4.85
CA LEU A 82 -18.24 11.97 4.96
C LEU A 82 -18.50 13.21 4.09
N TRP A 83 -18.97 13.06 2.86
CA TRP A 83 -19.33 14.21 2.02
C TRP A 83 -20.48 15.03 2.61
N ASP A 84 -21.49 14.39 3.20
CA ASP A 84 -22.56 15.09 3.90
C ASP A 84 -22.03 15.88 5.10
N GLU A 85 -21.10 15.30 5.88
CA GLU A 85 -20.44 16.00 7.00
C GLU A 85 -19.61 17.19 6.53
N LEU A 86 -18.84 17.06 5.44
CA LEU A 86 -18.11 18.17 4.84
C LEU A 86 -19.05 19.28 4.37
N GLY A 87 -20.16 18.92 3.75
CA GLY A 87 -21.18 19.87 3.30
C GLY A 87 -21.84 20.62 4.43
N GLN A 88 -22.28 19.92 5.48
CA GLN A 88 -22.90 20.51 6.67
C GLN A 88 -21.94 21.44 7.41
N ALA A 89 -20.63 21.09 7.47
CA ALA A 89 -19.60 21.92 8.08
C ALA A 89 -19.10 23.05 7.16
N GLY A 90 -19.61 23.15 5.93
CA GLY A 90 -19.26 24.22 4.98
C GLY A 90 -17.82 24.20 4.49
N PHE A 91 -17.27 23.00 4.23
CA PHE A 91 -15.93 22.84 3.65
C PHE A 91 -15.86 23.42 2.25
N ALA A 92 -14.88 24.27 2.00
CA ALA A 92 -14.62 24.93 0.72
C ALA A 92 -13.39 24.33 0.02
N ARG A 93 -13.05 24.84 -1.17
CA ARG A 93 -11.95 24.28 -2.00
C ARG A 93 -10.56 24.47 -1.41
N GLN A 94 -10.35 25.45 -0.52
CA GLN A 94 -9.08 25.67 0.15
C GLN A 94 -8.90 24.79 1.38
N ASP A 95 -9.97 24.15 1.87
CA ASP A 95 -9.91 23.25 3.02
C ASP A 95 -9.34 21.89 2.62
N LEU A 96 -9.01 21.05 3.59
CA LEU A 96 -8.33 19.81 3.34
C LEU A 96 -8.88 18.63 4.16
N VAL A 97 -8.54 17.43 3.71
CA VAL A 97 -8.77 16.19 4.44
C VAL A 97 -7.44 15.70 4.99
N VAL A 98 -7.43 15.20 6.23
CA VAL A 98 -6.29 14.48 6.84
C VAL A 98 -6.71 13.03 7.06
N GLY A 99 -6.06 12.08 6.40
CA GLY A 99 -6.29 10.65 6.59
C GLY A 99 -5.30 10.08 7.60
N ILE A 100 -5.77 9.66 8.79
CA ILE A 100 -4.93 9.14 9.87
C ILE A 100 -5.26 7.64 10.04
N GLY A 101 -4.41 6.74 9.55
CA GLY A 101 -4.72 5.31 9.65
C GLY A 101 -3.91 4.40 8.75
N GLY A 102 -4.37 3.16 8.67
CA GLY A 102 -3.87 2.19 7.71
C GLY A 102 -4.34 2.46 6.27
N GLY A 103 -4.02 1.56 5.35
CA GLY A 103 -4.35 1.68 3.92
C GLY A 103 -5.84 1.94 3.65
N ALA A 104 -6.74 1.35 4.44
CA ALA A 104 -8.16 1.58 4.27
C ALA A 104 -8.56 3.05 4.50
N VAL A 105 -7.97 3.71 5.50
CA VAL A 105 -8.23 5.13 5.77
C VAL A 105 -7.57 6.02 4.72
N THR A 106 -6.32 5.75 4.36
CA THR A 106 -5.62 6.58 3.37
C THR A 106 -6.31 6.54 2.01
N ASP A 107 -6.78 5.36 1.57
CA ASP A 107 -7.55 5.21 0.34
C ASP A 107 -8.90 5.95 0.40
N LEU A 108 -9.65 5.77 1.51
CA LEU A 108 -10.95 6.43 1.69
C LEU A 108 -10.81 7.95 1.76
N ALA A 109 -9.88 8.46 2.59
CA ALA A 109 -9.66 9.89 2.77
C ALA A 109 -9.23 10.56 1.45
N GLY A 110 -8.33 9.90 0.71
CA GLY A 110 -7.92 10.35 -0.62
C GLY A 110 -9.08 10.38 -1.60
N PHE A 111 -9.95 9.37 -1.62
CA PHE A 111 -11.11 9.32 -2.51
C PHE A 111 -12.18 10.36 -2.12
N VAL A 112 -12.42 10.56 -0.83
CA VAL A 112 -13.32 11.62 -0.34
C VAL A 112 -12.81 12.99 -0.80
N ALA A 113 -11.51 13.27 -0.62
CA ALA A 113 -10.91 14.52 -1.06
C ALA A 113 -10.94 14.68 -2.59
N ALA A 114 -10.67 13.62 -3.34
CA ALA A 114 -10.70 13.64 -4.80
C ALA A 114 -12.07 14.01 -5.38
N ALA A 115 -13.14 13.54 -4.73
CA ALA A 115 -14.51 13.77 -5.21
C ALA A 115 -15.11 15.09 -4.68
N TRP A 116 -14.74 15.52 -3.46
CA TRP A 116 -15.31 16.73 -2.86
C TRP A 116 -14.96 17.98 -3.70
N MET A 117 -15.97 18.71 -4.14
CA MET A 117 -15.84 19.91 -4.97
C MET A 117 -14.93 19.74 -6.22
N ARG A 118 -14.80 18.50 -6.73
CA ARG A 118 -13.92 18.05 -7.84
C ARG A 118 -12.43 18.06 -7.50
N GLY A 119 -12.09 17.90 -6.23
CA GLY A 119 -10.74 17.76 -5.70
C GLY A 119 -10.39 18.88 -4.71
N ILE A 120 -10.09 18.48 -3.48
CA ILE A 120 -9.46 19.31 -2.45
C ILE A 120 -8.17 18.62 -1.98
N LYS A 121 -7.35 19.35 -1.26
CA LYS A 121 -6.09 18.78 -0.70
C LYS A 121 -6.36 17.62 0.23
N VAL A 122 -5.46 16.62 0.22
CA VAL A 122 -5.41 15.54 1.21
C VAL A 122 -4.00 15.42 1.77
N VAL A 123 -3.89 15.31 3.07
CA VAL A 123 -2.66 15.00 3.79
C VAL A 123 -2.80 13.59 4.35
N GLN A 124 -1.81 12.74 4.13
CA GLN A 124 -1.82 11.35 4.60
C GLN A 124 -0.91 11.16 5.80
N VAL A 125 -1.43 10.51 6.83
CA VAL A 125 -0.72 10.13 8.05
C VAL A 125 -0.84 8.62 8.25
N PRO A 126 -0.06 7.83 7.49
CA PRO A 126 -0.12 6.38 7.56
C PRO A 126 0.40 5.87 8.90
N THR A 127 -0.34 4.94 9.52
CA THR A 127 0.00 4.39 10.84
C THR A 127 0.33 2.90 10.83
N THR A 128 0.18 2.22 9.69
CA THR A 128 0.61 0.83 9.50
C THR A 128 1.80 0.78 8.55
N LEU A 129 2.68 -0.22 8.70
CA LEU A 129 3.84 -0.37 7.82
C LEU A 129 3.43 -0.46 6.34
N LEU A 130 2.38 -1.24 6.04
CA LEU A 130 1.83 -1.34 4.67
C LEU A 130 1.41 0.03 4.12
N ALA A 131 0.73 0.85 4.92
CA ALA A 131 0.31 2.17 4.46
C ALA A 131 1.51 3.12 4.29
N MET A 132 2.52 3.04 5.16
CA MET A 132 3.74 3.86 5.10
C MET A 132 4.54 3.63 3.82
N VAL A 133 4.70 2.36 3.43
CA VAL A 133 5.55 2.00 2.28
C VAL A 133 4.78 1.79 0.98
N ASP A 134 3.45 1.73 1.06
CA ASP A 134 2.61 1.46 -0.12
C ASP A 134 1.39 2.38 -0.23
N ALA A 135 0.32 2.17 0.53
CA ALA A 135 -1.00 2.74 0.24
C ALA A 135 -1.03 4.28 0.26
N ALA A 136 -0.31 4.95 1.18
CA ALA A 136 -0.30 6.42 1.28
C ALA A 136 0.52 7.11 0.18
N VAL A 137 1.26 6.38 -0.66
CA VAL A 137 2.17 6.92 -1.67
C VAL A 137 1.68 6.61 -3.08
N GLY A 138 1.62 7.62 -3.95
CA GLY A 138 1.31 7.44 -5.38
C GLY A 138 -0.15 7.61 -5.76
N GLY A 139 -0.96 8.19 -4.86
CA GLY A 139 -2.26 8.77 -5.17
C GLY A 139 -3.35 7.80 -5.68
N LYS A 140 -3.16 6.48 -5.61
CA LYS A 140 -4.26 5.53 -5.82
C LYS A 140 -5.20 5.63 -4.63
N THR A 141 -6.45 6.02 -4.86
CA THR A 141 -7.49 6.17 -3.83
C THR A 141 -8.74 5.44 -4.25
N GLY A 142 -9.55 4.95 -3.31
CA GLY A 142 -10.75 4.25 -3.71
C GLY A 142 -11.52 3.59 -2.58
N ILE A 143 -12.66 3.04 -2.98
CA ILE A 143 -13.58 2.29 -2.15
C ILE A 143 -13.89 0.93 -2.76
N ASN A 144 -14.41 0.04 -1.94
CA ASN A 144 -14.80 -1.30 -2.34
C ASN A 144 -16.26 -1.32 -2.85
N THR A 145 -16.53 -2.29 -3.71
CA THR A 145 -17.88 -2.60 -4.20
C THR A 145 -18.25 -4.05 -3.84
N ALA A 146 -19.50 -4.42 -4.06
CA ALA A 146 -19.95 -5.79 -3.83
C ALA A 146 -19.22 -6.84 -4.70
N VAL A 147 -18.61 -6.41 -5.83
CA VAL A 147 -17.93 -7.31 -6.77
C VAL A 147 -16.42 -7.33 -6.63
N GLY A 148 -15.83 -6.41 -5.84
CA GLY A 148 -14.38 -6.40 -5.62
C GLY A 148 -13.86 -5.16 -4.91
N LYS A 149 -12.61 -5.25 -4.45
CA LYS A 149 -11.88 -4.15 -3.82
C LYS A 149 -11.40 -3.13 -4.85
N ASN A 150 -11.36 -1.85 -4.44
CA ASN A 150 -10.72 -0.74 -5.16
C ASN A 150 -11.21 -0.49 -6.60
N LEU A 151 -12.40 -0.97 -6.97
CA LEU A 151 -12.94 -0.81 -8.32
C LEU A 151 -13.51 0.59 -8.59
N VAL A 152 -13.81 1.34 -7.56
CA VAL A 152 -14.26 2.73 -7.64
C VAL A 152 -13.25 3.61 -6.94
N GLY A 153 -12.63 4.53 -7.67
CA GLY A 153 -11.57 5.36 -7.11
C GLY A 153 -11.10 6.44 -8.07
N ALA A 154 -10.07 7.14 -7.65
CA ALA A 154 -9.43 8.19 -8.42
C ALA A 154 -7.92 8.17 -8.21
N PHE A 155 -7.16 8.66 -9.19
CA PHE A 155 -5.79 9.07 -8.97
C PHE A 155 -5.81 10.50 -8.40
N HIS A 156 -5.46 10.62 -7.13
CA HIS A 156 -5.44 11.89 -6.41
C HIS A 156 -4.21 11.93 -5.49
N GLU A 157 -3.17 12.60 -5.97
CA GLU A 157 -1.90 12.69 -5.25
C GLU A 157 -2.09 13.50 -3.95
N PRO A 158 -1.49 13.08 -2.81
CA PRO A 158 -1.58 13.84 -1.57
C PRO A 158 -0.80 15.16 -1.66
N ASP A 159 -1.21 16.14 -0.87
CA ASP A 159 -0.47 17.41 -0.70
C ASP A 159 0.83 17.19 0.10
N ALA A 160 0.81 16.24 1.03
CA ALA A 160 1.97 15.73 1.76
C ALA A 160 1.67 14.38 2.43
N VAL A 161 2.72 13.63 2.78
CA VAL A 161 2.64 12.41 3.59
C VAL A 161 3.55 12.55 4.81
N PHE A 162 3.02 12.24 6.00
CA PHE A 162 3.78 12.28 7.26
C PHE A 162 3.82 10.89 7.90
N ILE A 163 4.98 10.26 7.87
CA ILE A 163 5.23 8.91 8.39
C ILE A 163 5.89 9.01 9.75
N ASP A 164 5.11 8.74 10.81
CA ASP A 164 5.61 8.64 12.17
C ASP A 164 5.98 7.18 12.49
N LEU A 165 7.27 6.91 12.58
CA LEU A 165 7.81 5.57 12.84
C LEU A 165 7.49 5.05 14.25
N GLU A 166 7.16 5.93 15.20
CA GLU A 166 6.74 5.50 16.54
C GLU A 166 5.43 4.70 16.49
N ARG A 167 4.60 4.92 15.45
CA ARG A 167 3.35 4.16 15.26
C ARG A 167 3.60 2.67 15.02
N LEU A 168 4.75 2.28 14.48
CA LEU A 168 5.09 0.87 14.27
C LEU A 168 5.13 0.07 15.57
N ALA A 169 5.52 0.70 16.69
CA ALA A 169 5.54 0.07 17.99
C ALA A 169 4.14 -0.23 18.56
N THR A 170 3.11 0.41 18.01
CA THR A 170 1.71 0.23 18.46
C THR A 170 0.96 -0.83 17.64
N LEU A 171 1.58 -1.34 16.57
CA LEU A 171 0.93 -2.32 15.69
C LEU A 171 0.88 -3.71 16.32
N PRO A 172 -0.23 -4.45 16.11
CA PRO A 172 -0.24 -5.88 16.34
C PRO A 172 0.89 -6.56 15.53
N PRO A 173 1.61 -7.54 16.11
CA PRO A 173 2.74 -8.20 15.41
C PRO A 173 2.36 -8.75 14.03
N GLY A 174 1.16 -9.30 13.88
CA GLY A 174 0.69 -9.82 12.59
C GLY A 174 0.49 -8.76 11.51
N GLU A 175 0.19 -7.51 11.88
CA GLU A 175 0.10 -6.38 10.94
C GLU A 175 1.49 -5.92 10.50
N LEU A 176 2.45 -5.91 11.43
CA LEU A 176 3.83 -5.57 11.11
C LEU A 176 4.45 -6.61 10.16
N VAL A 177 4.26 -7.91 10.46
CA VAL A 177 4.72 -9.01 9.60
C VAL A 177 4.11 -8.91 8.20
N ALA A 178 2.78 -8.73 8.11
CA ALA A 178 2.11 -8.61 6.80
C ALA A 178 2.58 -7.37 6.03
N GLY A 179 2.71 -6.22 6.70
CA GLY A 179 3.23 -4.99 6.05
C GLY A 179 4.66 -5.13 5.55
N SER A 180 5.46 -6.00 6.18
CA SER A 180 6.85 -6.26 5.76
C SER A 180 6.95 -6.93 4.39
N ALA A 181 5.90 -7.59 3.90
CA ALA A 181 5.91 -8.19 2.57
C ALA A 181 6.19 -7.16 1.47
N GLU A 182 5.64 -5.94 1.59
CA GLU A 182 5.87 -4.86 0.63
C GLU A 182 7.29 -4.30 0.69
N LEU A 183 7.87 -4.19 1.90
CA LEU A 183 9.28 -3.87 2.05
C LEU A 183 10.18 -4.89 1.37
N ILE A 184 9.94 -6.17 1.64
CA ILE A 184 10.71 -7.28 1.09
C ILE A 184 10.54 -7.35 -0.43
N LYS A 185 9.33 -7.16 -0.93
CA LYS A 185 9.07 -7.03 -2.36
C LYS A 185 9.96 -5.94 -2.98
N THR A 186 10.00 -4.76 -2.38
CA THR A 186 10.84 -3.64 -2.85
C THR A 186 12.32 -4.02 -2.85
N GLY A 187 12.76 -4.78 -1.84
CA GLY A 187 14.11 -5.32 -1.78
C GLY A 187 14.46 -6.25 -2.95
N PHE A 188 13.54 -7.12 -3.33
CA PHE A 188 13.74 -8.03 -4.47
C PHE A 188 13.70 -7.32 -5.81
N ILE A 189 12.80 -6.37 -6.01
CA ILE A 189 12.59 -5.74 -7.33
C ILE A 189 13.53 -4.58 -7.64
N ALA A 190 14.11 -3.90 -6.62
CA ALA A 190 14.84 -2.66 -6.85
C ALA A 190 15.98 -2.35 -5.89
N ASP A 191 15.85 -2.60 -4.58
CA ASP A 191 16.87 -2.21 -3.58
C ASP A 191 17.24 -3.39 -2.65
N PRO A 192 18.20 -4.24 -3.04
CA PRO A 192 18.63 -5.39 -2.25
C PRO A 192 19.10 -5.05 -0.82
N ARG A 193 19.53 -3.82 -0.57
CA ARG A 193 19.93 -3.37 0.77
C ARG A 193 18.81 -3.50 1.80
N ILE A 194 17.56 -3.42 1.37
CA ILE A 194 16.39 -3.64 2.22
C ILE A 194 16.41 -5.07 2.81
N LEU A 195 16.73 -6.08 1.99
CA LEU A 195 16.79 -7.48 2.44
C LEU A 195 17.89 -7.69 3.48
N GLU A 196 19.07 -7.10 3.26
CA GLU A 196 20.19 -7.17 4.19
C GLU A 196 19.85 -6.53 5.54
N LEU A 197 19.27 -5.33 5.53
CA LEU A 197 18.86 -4.62 6.74
C LEU A 197 17.77 -5.36 7.50
N TYR A 198 16.80 -5.91 6.77
CA TYR A 198 15.69 -6.64 7.39
C TYR A 198 16.18 -7.89 8.16
N GLN A 199 17.17 -8.60 7.63
CA GLN A 199 17.77 -9.77 8.29
C GLN A 199 18.59 -9.41 9.55
N GLN A 200 18.95 -8.13 9.74
CA GLN A 200 19.77 -7.63 10.84
C GLN A 200 18.99 -6.99 11.99
N ARG A 201 17.80 -7.46 12.34
CA ARG A 201 16.90 -6.85 13.32
C ARG A 201 16.26 -5.56 12.79
N PRO A 202 15.17 -5.66 12.04
CA PRO A 202 14.51 -4.53 11.36
C PRO A 202 14.10 -3.41 12.32
N GLU A 203 13.83 -3.73 13.59
CA GLU A 203 13.47 -2.74 14.61
C GLU A 203 14.53 -1.67 14.86
N ARG A 204 15.76 -1.91 14.49
CA ARG A 204 16.88 -0.96 14.60
C ARG A 204 17.07 -0.11 13.33
N HIS A 205 16.36 -0.44 12.26
CA HIS A 205 16.58 0.10 10.93
C HIS A 205 15.31 0.63 10.28
N TRP A 206 14.21 0.81 11.04
CA TRP A 206 12.92 1.24 10.45
C TRP A 206 13.03 2.51 9.61
N GLU A 207 13.77 3.51 10.06
CA GLU A 207 13.93 4.76 9.30
C GLU A 207 14.58 4.50 7.93
N GLU A 208 15.69 3.75 7.90
CA GLU A 208 16.37 3.42 6.65
C GLU A 208 15.52 2.50 5.76
N LEU A 209 14.87 1.48 6.33
CA LEU A 209 14.02 0.54 5.62
C LEU A 209 12.82 1.24 4.95
N VAL A 210 12.09 2.04 5.72
CA VAL A 210 10.93 2.78 5.21
C VAL A 210 11.38 3.81 4.18
N HIS A 211 12.45 4.57 4.47
CA HIS A 211 12.99 5.56 3.53
C HIS A 211 13.37 4.94 2.18
N ARG A 212 14.11 3.82 2.18
CA ARG A 212 14.51 3.12 0.94
C ARG A 212 13.30 2.65 0.14
N SER A 213 12.33 2.00 0.81
CA SER A 213 11.13 1.50 0.14
C SER A 213 10.29 2.65 -0.45
N VAL A 214 10.10 3.72 0.32
CA VAL A 214 9.38 4.92 -0.13
C VAL A 214 10.12 5.60 -1.29
N ALA A 215 11.45 5.68 -1.25
CA ALA A 215 12.25 6.27 -2.33
C ALA A 215 12.10 5.50 -3.65
N VAL A 216 12.11 4.16 -3.62
CA VAL A 216 11.84 3.34 -4.81
C VAL A 216 10.43 3.61 -5.33
N LYS A 217 9.43 3.58 -4.46
CA LYS A 217 8.06 3.83 -4.88
C LYS A 217 7.86 5.25 -5.42
N ALA A 218 8.44 6.26 -4.77
CA ALA A 218 8.40 7.64 -5.22
C ALA A 218 9.00 7.80 -6.62
N ALA A 219 10.15 7.19 -6.90
CA ALA A 219 10.75 7.20 -8.23
C ALA A 219 9.82 6.58 -9.28
N VAL A 220 9.25 5.41 -8.99
CA VAL A 220 8.34 4.69 -9.89
C VAL A 220 7.05 5.50 -10.17
N VAL A 221 6.42 6.08 -9.14
CA VAL A 221 5.17 6.83 -9.34
C VAL A 221 5.40 8.20 -9.96
N SER A 222 6.57 8.79 -9.76
CA SER A 222 6.97 10.04 -10.43
C SER A 222 7.08 9.87 -11.95
N GLU A 223 7.53 8.70 -12.41
CA GLU A 223 7.64 8.37 -13.83
C GLU A 223 6.33 7.85 -14.40
N ASP A 224 5.60 7.02 -13.65
CA ASP A 224 4.41 6.32 -14.13
C ASP A 224 3.28 6.34 -13.08
N LEU A 225 2.61 7.48 -12.96
CA LEU A 225 1.50 7.63 -12.01
C LEU A 225 0.33 6.67 -12.29
N LYS A 226 0.02 6.40 -13.58
CA LYS A 226 -1.17 5.67 -14.01
C LYS A 226 -0.97 4.18 -14.29
N GLU A 227 0.22 3.64 -13.96
CA GLU A 227 0.56 2.22 -14.17
C GLU A 227 0.46 1.78 -15.64
N ALA A 228 1.03 2.60 -16.51
CA ALA A 228 1.08 2.31 -17.95
C ALA A 228 2.31 1.46 -18.35
N GLY A 229 3.30 1.30 -17.47
CA GLY A 229 4.55 0.59 -17.77
C GLY A 229 5.40 0.27 -16.54
N LEU A 230 6.25 1.20 -16.09
CA LEU A 230 7.21 0.97 -15.02
C LEU A 230 6.54 0.58 -13.68
N ARG A 231 5.42 1.22 -13.34
CA ARG A 231 4.71 0.98 -12.08
C ARG A 231 4.19 -0.46 -11.96
N GLU A 232 4.06 -1.18 -13.08
CA GLU A 232 3.67 -2.59 -13.06
C GLU A 232 4.69 -3.46 -12.30
N THR A 233 5.97 -3.05 -12.23
CA THR A 233 7.01 -3.77 -11.45
C THR A 233 6.65 -3.93 -9.98
N LEU A 234 5.88 -3.00 -9.42
CA LEU A 234 5.36 -3.08 -8.06
C LEU A 234 4.37 -4.24 -7.85
N ASN A 235 3.87 -4.87 -8.93
CA ASN A 235 2.96 -6.01 -8.87
C ASN A 235 3.69 -7.37 -8.76
N TYR A 236 4.99 -7.39 -8.41
CA TYR A 236 5.69 -8.65 -8.11
C TYR A 236 4.97 -9.43 -7.02
N GLY A 237 4.61 -10.69 -7.31
CA GLY A 237 3.80 -11.54 -6.42
C GLY A 237 2.29 -11.26 -6.42
N HIS A 238 1.82 -10.14 -6.98
CA HIS A 238 0.42 -9.72 -6.84
C HIS A 238 -0.56 -10.52 -7.69
N THR A 239 -0.17 -11.06 -8.84
CA THR A 239 -1.09 -11.80 -9.73
C THR A 239 -1.72 -13.00 -9.01
N LEU A 240 -0.92 -13.85 -8.36
CA LEU A 240 -1.44 -14.93 -7.53
C LEU A 240 -1.95 -14.40 -6.18
N GLY A 241 -1.28 -13.40 -5.59
CA GLY A 241 -1.68 -12.81 -4.31
C GLY A 241 -3.12 -12.31 -4.31
N HIS A 242 -3.54 -11.55 -5.32
CA HIS A 242 -4.92 -11.08 -5.44
C HIS A 242 -5.93 -12.23 -5.65
N ALA A 243 -5.54 -13.29 -6.38
CA ALA A 243 -6.38 -14.47 -6.52
C ALA A 243 -6.61 -15.17 -5.17
N ILE A 244 -5.56 -15.28 -4.34
CA ILE A 244 -5.65 -15.79 -2.97
C ILE A 244 -6.53 -14.90 -2.11
N GLU A 245 -6.32 -13.57 -2.10
CA GLU A 245 -7.16 -12.64 -1.34
C GLU A 245 -8.65 -12.80 -1.68
N ARG A 246 -8.97 -12.92 -2.96
CA ARG A 246 -10.35 -13.13 -3.44
C ARG A 246 -10.93 -14.45 -2.96
N ARG A 247 -10.17 -15.56 -3.07
CA ARG A 247 -10.56 -16.90 -2.61
C ARG A 247 -10.82 -16.90 -1.09
N GLU A 248 -9.98 -16.23 -0.34
CA GLU A 248 -10.08 -16.08 1.12
C GLU A 248 -11.17 -15.08 1.57
N ASN A 249 -11.95 -14.54 0.63
CA ASN A 249 -12.92 -13.48 0.90
C ASN A 249 -12.31 -12.31 1.68
N TYR A 250 -11.05 -11.97 1.34
CA TYR A 250 -10.26 -10.89 1.93
C TYR A 250 -10.03 -11.01 3.44
N ARG A 251 -10.15 -12.20 4.01
CA ARG A 251 -9.85 -12.48 5.42
C ARG A 251 -8.34 -12.64 5.67
N TRP A 252 -7.59 -13.05 4.64
CA TRP A 252 -6.14 -13.04 4.70
C TRP A 252 -5.61 -11.63 4.59
N ARG A 253 -4.54 -11.35 5.35
CA ARG A 253 -3.81 -10.10 5.20
C ARG A 253 -3.15 -10.04 3.83
N HIS A 254 -3.20 -8.87 3.20
CA HIS A 254 -2.62 -8.62 1.88
C HIS A 254 -1.18 -9.14 1.75
N GLY A 255 -0.29 -8.76 2.67
CA GLY A 255 1.10 -9.18 2.62
C GLY A 255 1.33 -10.70 2.71
N ASN A 256 0.44 -11.43 3.40
CA ASN A 256 0.51 -12.90 3.42
C ASN A 256 0.24 -13.48 2.02
N ALA A 257 -0.76 -12.97 1.34
CA ALA A 257 -1.10 -13.41 -0.01
C ALA A 257 0.00 -13.04 -1.02
N VAL A 258 0.54 -11.83 -0.91
CA VAL A 258 1.66 -11.36 -1.76
C VAL A 258 2.92 -12.18 -1.52
N ALA A 259 3.22 -12.59 -0.27
CA ALA A 259 4.38 -13.44 0.03
C ALA A 259 4.29 -14.79 -0.66
N VAL A 260 3.12 -15.45 -0.63
CA VAL A 260 2.88 -16.69 -1.39
C VAL A 260 3.01 -16.44 -2.90
N GLY A 261 2.48 -15.32 -3.37
CA GLY A 261 2.60 -14.93 -4.78
C GLY A 261 4.05 -14.67 -5.22
N MET A 262 4.89 -14.09 -4.35
CA MET A 262 6.33 -13.95 -4.61
C MET A 262 7.03 -15.30 -4.72
N MET A 263 6.73 -16.24 -3.83
CA MET A 263 7.28 -17.61 -3.91
C MET A 263 6.86 -18.31 -5.21
N PHE A 264 5.59 -18.19 -5.58
CA PHE A 264 5.07 -18.77 -6.81
C PHE A 264 5.81 -18.26 -8.05
N VAL A 265 5.91 -16.93 -8.18
CA VAL A 265 6.57 -16.36 -9.36
C VAL A 265 8.09 -16.56 -9.34
N ALA A 266 8.71 -16.68 -8.17
CA ALA A 266 10.12 -17.05 -8.04
C ALA A 266 10.36 -18.50 -8.54
N HIS A 267 9.49 -19.46 -8.22
CA HIS A 267 9.56 -20.81 -8.80
C HIS A 267 9.33 -20.81 -10.32
N LEU A 268 8.38 -20.02 -10.82
CA LEU A 268 8.17 -19.88 -12.27
C LEU A 268 9.41 -19.31 -12.96
N ALA A 269 10.03 -18.28 -12.40
CA ALA A 269 11.26 -17.70 -12.93
C ALA A 269 12.45 -18.65 -12.87
N TYR A 270 12.58 -19.42 -11.80
CA TYR A 270 13.60 -20.46 -11.65
C TYR A 270 13.45 -21.58 -12.70
N ASN A 271 12.24 -22.08 -12.88
CA ASN A 271 11.95 -23.13 -13.86
C ASN A 271 12.25 -22.69 -15.30
N ARG A 272 12.17 -21.37 -15.57
CA ARG A 272 12.54 -20.76 -16.85
C ARG A 272 14.02 -20.37 -16.96
N GLY A 273 14.80 -20.58 -15.90
CA GLY A 273 16.23 -20.22 -15.87
C GLY A 273 16.48 -18.70 -15.83
N LEU A 274 15.49 -17.90 -15.44
CA LEU A 274 15.63 -16.44 -15.27
C LEU A 274 16.38 -16.09 -13.98
N ILE A 275 16.22 -16.90 -12.94
CA ILE A 275 16.95 -16.78 -11.68
C ILE A 275 17.62 -18.11 -11.34
N ASP A 276 18.66 -18.07 -10.51
CA ASP A 276 19.34 -19.26 -10.02
C ASP A 276 18.74 -19.79 -8.70
N ALA A 277 19.22 -20.97 -8.29
CA ALA A 277 18.77 -21.60 -7.04
C ALA A 277 19.10 -20.78 -5.79
N SER A 278 20.14 -19.96 -5.82
CA SER A 278 20.53 -19.13 -4.67
C SER A 278 19.55 -17.99 -4.45
N LEU A 279 19.07 -17.35 -5.52
CA LEU A 279 18.06 -16.30 -5.44
C LEU A 279 16.68 -16.87 -5.05
N LEU A 280 16.32 -18.06 -5.57
CA LEU A 280 15.10 -18.75 -5.11
C LEU A 280 15.16 -19.08 -3.61
N GLN A 281 16.30 -19.61 -3.13
CA GLN A 281 16.48 -19.91 -1.71
C GLN A 281 16.42 -18.64 -0.84
N LEU A 282 16.97 -17.52 -1.32
CA LEU A 282 16.88 -16.23 -0.63
C LEU A 282 15.42 -15.79 -0.40
N HIS A 283 14.52 -15.99 -1.38
CA HIS A 283 13.09 -15.70 -1.19
C HIS A 283 12.52 -16.51 -0.02
N TYR A 284 12.77 -17.81 -0.02
CA TYR A 284 12.28 -18.68 1.04
C TYR A 284 12.81 -18.29 2.41
N ASP A 285 14.12 -18.05 2.52
CA ASP A 285 14.78 -17.73 3.79
C ASP A 285 14.28 -16.40 4.37
N VAL A 286 14.15 -15.38 3.53
CA VAL A 286 13.70 -14.05 3.95
C VAL A 286 12.23 -14.09 4.37
N LEU A 287 11.34 -14.62 3.52
CA LEU A 287 9.89 -14.63 3.80
C LEU A 287 9.57 -15.49 5.03
N LYS A 288 10.15 -16.69 5.12
CA LYS A 288 9.97 -17.57 6.26
C LYS A 288 10.58 -17.01 7.55
N GLY A 289 11.76 -16.38 7.45
CA GLY A 289 12.44 -15.75 8.58
C GLY A 289 11.64 -14.63 9.25
N ILE A 290 10.78 -13.98 8.48
CA ILE A 290 9.87 -12.93 8.95
C ILE A 290 8.58 -13.52 9.56
N GLY A 291 8.25 -14.77 9.24
CA GLY A 291 6.99 -15.41 9.60
C GLY A 291 5.88 -15.24 8.56
N LEU A 292 6.23 -14.84 7.33
CA LEU A 292 5.30 -14.82 6.21
C LEU A 292 5.09 -16.23 5.64
N PRO A 293 3.89 -16.57 5.14
CA PRO A 293 3.64 -17.85 4.50
C PRO A 293 4.42 -17.97 3.18
N THR A 294 4.98 -19.15 2.95
CA THR A 294 5.73 -19.49 1.72
C THR A 294 5.05 -20.56 0.89
N SER A 295 3.89 -21.02 1.33
CA SER A 295 3.12 -22.11 0.71
C SER A 295 1.61 -21.86 0.84
N TYR A 296 0.84 -22.59 0.05
CA TYR A 296 -0.62 -22.52 0.06
C TYR A 296 -1.25 -23.89 -0.17
N GLU A 297 -2.56 -24.00 -0.07
CA GLU A 297 -3.35 -25.23 -0.19
C GLU A 297 -3.20 -25.87 -1.57
N ALA A 298 -2.78 -27.14 -1.63
CA ALA A 298 -2.53 -27.85 -2.90
C ALA A 298 -3.76 -27.96 -3.81
N SER A 299 -4.96 -28.10 -3.23
CA SER A 299 -6.22 -28.24 -3.97
C SER A 299 -6.74 -26.97 -4.62
N ALA A 300 -6.15 -25.81 -4.30
CA ALA A 300 -6.67 -24.51 -4.72
C ALA A 300 -6.25 -24.06 -6.13
N PHE A 301 -5.36 -24.79 -6.81
CA PHE A 301 -4.78 -24.33 -8.08
C PHE A 301 -5.83 -23.97 -9.13
N ASP A 302 -6.79 -24.84 -9.39
CA ASP A 302 -7.77 -24.62 -10.47
C ASP A 302 -8.63 -23.39 -10.23
N GLU A 303 -9.06 -23.17 -8.99
CA GLU A 303 -9.82 -21.98 -8.59
C GLU A 303 -8.98 -20.70 -8.71
N LEU A 304 -7.72 -20.73 -8.27
CA LEU A 304 -6.80 -19.60 -8.38
C LEU A 304 -6.43 -19.30 -9.85
N TYR A 305 -6.26 -20.34 -10.67
CA TYR A 305 -6.00 -20.19 -12.09
C TYR A 305 -7.19 -19.52 -12.80
N GLU A 306 -8.41 -19.96 -12.50
CA GLU A 306 -9.62 -19.31 -13.01
C GLU A 306 -9.69 -17.83 -12.58
N ALA A 307 -9.40 -17.54 -11.32
CA ALA A 307 -9.39 -16.15 -10.80
C ALA A 307 -8.36 -15.28 -11.54
N MET A 308 -7.14 -15.78 -11.77
CA MET A 308 -6.10 -15.07 -12.53
C MET A 308 -6.51 -14.87 -14.00
N THR A 309 -7.23 -15.84 -14.60
CA THR A 309 -7.70 -15.72 -16.00
C THR A 309 -8.86 -14.75 -16.16
N HIS A 310 -9.67 -14.52 -15.13
CA HIS A 310 -10.71 -13.48 -15.16
C HIS A 310 -10.12 -12.07 -15.30
N ASP A 311 -9.02 -11.80 -14.65
CA ASP A 311 -8.28 -10.53 -14.80
C ASP A 311 -7.67 -10.40 -16.22
N LYS A 312 -7.30 -11.53 -16.83
CA LYS A 312 -6.85 -11.65 -18.21
C LYS A 312 -7.85 -11.08 -19.24
N LYS A 313 -9.16 -11.29 -19.06
CA LYS A 313 -10.19 -10.78 -20.00
C LYS A 313 -10.21 -9.24 -20.07
N ASN A 314 -9.69 -8.57 -19.04
CA ASN A 314 -9.57 -7.13 -18.96
C ASN A 314 -8.23 -6.58 -19.52
N ARG A 315 -7.25 -7.48 -19.82
CA ARG A 315 -5.88 -7.11 -20.24
C ARG A 315 -5.41 -7.93 -21.46
N ASP A 316 -6.03 -7.73 -22.62
CA ASP A 316 -5.63 -8.34 -23.92
C ASP A 316 -5.55 -9.89 -23.95
N GLY A 317 -6.17 -10.55 -23.02
CA GLY A 317 -6.34 -12.01 -23.08
C GLY A 317 -5.16 -12.84 -22.57
N ARG A 318 -4.13 -12.28 -21.93
CA ARG A 318 -2.98 -13.00 -21.36
C ARG A 318 -2.80 -12.74 -19.88
N ILE A 319 -2.42 -13.77 -19.10
CA ILE A 319 -1.96 -13.56 -17.72
C ILE A 319 -0.57 -12.98 -17.78
N ARG A 320 -0.33 -11.91 -17.03
CA ARG A 320 0.99 -11.28 -16.92
C ARG A 320 1.53 -11.47 -15.52
N PHE A 321 2.79 -11.85 -15.44
CA PHE A 321 3.54 -11.93 -14.20
C PHE A 321 4.73 -10.97 -14.27
N VAL A 322 4.88 -10.16 -13.25
CA VAL A 322 6.17 -9.54 -12.97
C VAL A 322 7.05 -10.63 -12.37
N ALA A 323 8.22 -10.86 -12.91
CA ALA A 323 9.19 -11.83 -12.46
C ALA A 323 10.55 -11.15 -12.26
N LEU A 324 11.47 -11.81 -11.57
CA LEU A 324 12.86 -11.36 -11.51
C LEU A 324 13.69 -12.04 -12.61
N ASP A 325 14.64 -11.33 -13.16
CA ASP A 325 15.74 -11.83 -13.99
C ASP A 325 17.12 -11.62 -13.33
N GLY A 326 17.09 -11.21 -12.06
CA GLY A 326 18.22 -10.99 -11.16
C GLY A 326 17.75 -10.26 -9.92
N LEU A 327 18.55 -10.24 -8.88
CA LEU A 327 18.25 -9.49 -7.66
C LEU A 327 18.27 -7.98 -7.95
N GLY A 328 17.14 -7.29 -7.68
CA GLY A 328 16.97 -5.87 -8.02
C GLY A 328 16.61 -5.61 -9.48
N SER A 329 16.26 -6.63 -10.24
CA SER A 329 15.92 -6.52 -11.67
C SER A 329 14.67 -7.31 -12.01
N CYS A 330 13.74 -6.68 -12.75
CA CYS A 330 12.45 -7.24 -13.10
C CYS A 330 12.29 -7.43 -14.61
N THR A 331 11.61 -8.50 -14.96
CA THR A 331 11.13 -8.78 -16.31
C THR A 331 9.66 -9.17 -16.30
N ARG A 332 9.05 -9.36 -17.47
CA ARG A 332 7.67 -9.83 -17.62
C ARG A 332 7.62 -11.24 -18.18
N ILE A 333 6.70 -12.05 -17.66
CA ILE A 333 6.31 -13.33 -18.24
C ILE A 333 4.85 -13.20 -18.70
N GLU A 334 4.62 -13.25 -20.02
CA GLU A 334 3.29 -13.06 -20.62
C GLU A 334 2.82 -14.30 -21.39
N ASP A 335 3.66 -15.31 -21.50
CA ASP A 335 3.48 -16.51 -22.32
C ASP A 335 3.50 -17.82 -21.52
N ALA A 336 3.39 -17.73 -20.19
CA ALA A 336 3.32 -18.90 -19.33
C ALA A 336 2.07 -19.75 -19.65
N ASN A 337 2.28 -21.00 -19.94
CA ASN A 337 1.19 -21.96 -20.14
C ASN A 337 0.74 -22.57 -18.80
N GLU A 338 -0.39 -23.27 -18.82
CA GLU A 338 -0.98 -23.85 -17.61
C GLU A 338 -0.06 -24.88 -16.94
N ASP A 339 0.66 -25.69 -17.72
CA ASP A 339 1.55 -26.72 -17.16
C ASP A 339 2.73 -26.10 -16.39
N GLU A 340 3.31 -25.00 -16.90
CA GLU A 340 4.35 -24.23 -16.20
C GLU A 340 3.83 -23.63 -14.91
N LEU A 341 2.62 -23.05 -14.93
CA LEU A 341 1.98 -22.47 -13.75
C LEU A 341 1.65 -23.55 -12.72
N ARG A 342 1.16 -24.69 -13.16
CA ARG A 342 0.86 -25.84 -12.30
C ARG A 342 2.15 -26.40 -11.66
N ALA A 343 3.23 -26.48 -12.41
CA ALA A 343 4.53 -26.91 -11.88
C ALA A 343 5.09 -25.94 -10.84
N ALA A 344 5.01 -24.62 -11.08
CA ALA A 344 5.42 -23.60 -10.12
C ALA A 344 4.53 -23.63 -8.86
N TYR A 345 3.23 -23.84 -9.02
CA TYR A 345 2.30 -23.94 -7.89
C TYR A 345 2.53 -25.21 -7.05
N ALA A 346 2.80 -26.35 -7.68
CA ALA A 346 3.12 -27.58 -6.97
C ALA A 346 4.33 -27.43 -6.04
N ALA A 347 5.30 -26.59 -6.40
CA ALA A 347 6.49 -26.33 -5.58
C ALA A 347 6.20 -25.52 -4.29
N ILE A 348 5.08 -24.81 -4.25
CA ILE A 348 4.62 -24.03 -3.07
C ILE A 348 3.41 -24.66 -2.39
N SER A 349 3.01 -25.85 -2.80
CA SER A 349 1.82 -26.55 -2.27
C SER A 349 2.14 -27.35 -1.01
N GLN A 350 1.19 -27.38 -0.04
CA GLN A 350 1.24 -28.24 1.14
C GLN A 350 -0.15 -28.80 1.47
#